data_4e26c94c141e91732995c9e07e694247
#
_entry.id   4e26c94c141e91732995c9e07e694247
#
_cell.length_a   1.000
_cell.length_b   1.000
_cell.length_c   1.000
_cell.angle_alpha   90.00
_cell.angle_beta   90.00
_cell.angle_gamma   90.00
#
_symmetry.space_group_name_H-M   'P 1'
#
loop_
_entity.id
_entity.type
_entity.pdbx_description
1 polymer ?
#
loop_
_entity_poly.entity_id
_entity_poly.type
_entity_poly.pdbx_seq_one_letter_code
_entity_poly.pdbx_strand_id
1 'polypeptide(L)'
;MAKKRLGNQKPRIDHYNNGDVWLAVKTIELLEKYDLHLLPWQKTVLYRWMAVIEDDEGKWIWANPDAGLSVPRQNGKTELFIARIVGGMIFLNEALIYTAHADKTVTEVKRRVQNFFYNAKNEIRELLTPEFDSQPRTLDYLELTGGGRCVFRTRTRTGGLGNTSDTLLLDECQEETDAQQEALLPTIAAGRNQNSQTIRAGTPPTSGSTATVWLRIRDAALDGKAPDYCIQEWSVENLVDKTDKDAWYYTNPSLGYFLQLRRVETEAKQMADDSFNKMRLGWYAGTKNMRAIDEEDWQKLAVEKVDLPENPSLVYSVKFAPDRSNVTLAVGVAMPDGKTHVEVIERKPLSAGISWLSTWLFARWRNAAKIIIDGAAGTQLLVEELVRMDKRISKRILTPNVREAGAAYAAFDAAIKQGTLTHFNQPILNISIRTVKRRDIGRDGMFGYATMNSEIQSDPTEAAAFAYYGANRFKKSAQGVASGQRVMV
;
A
#
# COMPACT_ATOMS: atom_id res chain seq x y z
N MET A 1 -40.40 21.64 -13.16
CA MET A 1 -39.45 20.49 -13.28
C MET A 1 -38.71 20.34 -11.98
N ALA A 2 -38.66 19.13 -11.40
CA ALA A 2 -37.87 18.89 -10.20
C ALA A 2 -36.39 19.19 -10.49
N LYS A 3 -35.73 19.92 -9.59
CA LYS A 3 -34.30 20.26 -9.73
C LYS A 3 -33.48 18.95 -9.73
N LYS A 4 -32.69 18.76 -10.77
CA LYS A 4 -31.82 17.56 -10.90
C LYS A 4 -30.89 17.49 -9.71
N ARG A 5 -30.87 16.35 -8.99
CA ARG A 5 -29.94 16.11 -7.90
C ARG A 5 -28.53 15.90 -8.46
N LEU A 6 -27.55 16.57 -7.88
CA LEU A 6 -26.13 16.48 -8.26
C LEU A 6 -25.30 15.96 -7.09
N GLY A 7 -24.19 15.36 -7.41
CA GLY A 7 -23.21 14.91 -6.43
C GLY A 7 -22.62 16.04 -5.60
N ASN A 8 -22.20 15.74 -4.39
CA ASN A 8 -21.65 16.72 -3.46
C ASN A 8 -20.31 17.29 -3.98
N GLN A 9 -20.29 18.60 -4.22
CA GLN A 9 -19.11 19.30 -4.78
C GLN A 9 -18.03 19.59 -3.72
N LYS A 10 -18.33 19.39 -2.43
CA LYS A 10 -17.37 19.56 -1.32
C LYS A 10 -16.83 18.22 -0.87
N PRO A 11 -15.51 18.06 -0.73
CA PRO A 11 -14.95 16.82 -0.18
C PRO A 11 -15.30 16.65 1.30
N ARG A 12 -15.26 15.44 1.82
CA ARG A 12 -15.37 15.17 3.26
C ARG A 12 -14.14 15.67 4.01
N ILE A 13 -12.97 15.47 3.41
CA ILE A 13 -11.69 15.97 3.92
C ILE A 13 -11.19 16.99 2.92
N ASP A 14 -10.90 18.22 3.38
CA ASP A 14 -10.32 19.31 2.61
C ASP A 14 -9.25 20.00 3.46
N HIS A 15 -8.06 19.43 3.46
CA HIS A 15 -6.91 19.97 4.18
C HIS A 15 -5.91 20.55 3.16
N TYR A 16 -5.48 21.78 3.37
CA TYR A 16 -4.60 22.51 2.47
C TYR A 16 -4.05 23.78 3.12
N ASN A 17 -2.93 24.26 2.63
CA ASN A 17 -2.42 25.58 2.93
C ASN A 17 -3.04 26.62 1.99
N ASN A 18 -3.42 27.77 2.54
CA ASN A 18 -3.97 28.87 1.76
C ASN A 18 -2.87 29.54 0.92
N GLY A 19 -3.25 30.01 -0.25
CA GLY A 19 -2.38 30.76 -1.15
C GLY A 19 -3.20 31.49 -2.22
N ASP A 20 -2.50 32.29 -3.02
CA ASP A 20 -3.12 32.90 -4.19
C ASP A 20 -3.40 31.85 -5.26
N VAL A 21 -4.57 31.93 -5.89
CA VAL A 21 -5.07 30.96 -6.87
C VAL A 21 -5.05 31.48 -8.30
N TRP A 22 -4.41 32.63 -8.55
CA TRP A 22 -4.41 33.29 -9.87
C TRP A 22 -3.97 32.35 -11.00
N LEU A 23 -3.02 31.47 -10.73
CA LEU A 23 -2.50 30.51 -11.71
C LEU A 23 -3.54 29.45 -12.09
N ALA A 24 -4.29 28.94 -11.11
CA ALA A 24 -5.40 28.04 -11.37
C ALA A 24 -6.53 28.74 -12.14
N VAL A 25 -6.83 30.00 -11.81
CA VAL A 25 -7.83 30.82 -12.52
C VAL A 25 -7.44 30.96 -13.98
N LYS A 26 -6.21 31.41 -14.28
CA LYS A 26 -5.71 31.52 -15.66
C LYS A 26 -5.75 30.19 -16.41
N THR A 27 -5.40 29.11 -15.72
CA THR A 27 -5.47 27.77 -16.31
C THR A 27 -6.90 27.40 -16.67
N ILE A 28 -7.87 27.62 -15.78
CA ILE A 28 -9.28 27.33 -16.03
C ILE A 28 -9.82 28.18 -17.19
N GLU A 29 -9.51 29.45 -17.22
CA GLU A 29 -9.92 30.36 -18.32
C GLU A 29 -9.37 29.90 -19.67
N LEU A 30 -8.11 29.49 -19.71
CA LEU A 30 -7.49 28.91 -20.90
C LEU A 30 -8.21 27.63 -21.36
N LEU A 31 -8.47 26.73 -20.44
CA LEU A 31 -9.14 25.47 -20.74
C LEU A 31 -10.56 25.70 -21.27
N GLU A 32 -11.33 26.58 -20.62
CA GLU A 32 -12.70 26.94 -21.03
C GLU A 32 -12.73 27.65 -22.39
N LYS A 33 -11.75 28.50 -22.70
CA LYS A 33 -11.59 29.11 -24.05
C LYS A 33 -11.51 28.04 -25.15
N TYR A 34 -10.99 26.87 -24.84
CA TYR A 34 -10.77 25.76 -25.77
C TYR A 34 -11.67 24.55 -25.52
N ASP A 35 -12.89 24.78 -25.02
CA ASP A 35 -13.94 23.77 -24.81
C ASP A 35 -13.62 22.64 -23.80
N LEU A 36 -12.64 22.83 -22.91
CA LEU A 36 -12.40 21.92 -21.80
C LEU A 36 -12.94 22.51 -20.50
N HIS A 37 -14.09 22.01 -20.05
CA HIS A 37 -14.80 22.53 -18.90
C HIS A 37 -14.65 21.64 -17.68
N LEU A 38 -14.09 22.18 -16.61
CA LEU A 38 -13.99 21.51 -15.33
C LEU A 38 -15.28 21.65 -14.52
N LEU A 39 -15.69 20.58 -13.85
CA LEU A 39 -16.78 20.61 -12.87
C LEU A 39 -16.40 21.44 -11.63
N PRO A 40 -17.38 21.96 -10.86
CA PRO A 40 -17.08 22.80 -9.70
C PRO A 40 -16.12 22.15 -8.70
N TRP A 41 -16.27 20.85 -8.40
CA TRP A 41 -15.38 20.14 -7.52
C TRP A 41 -13.93 20.03 -8.08
N GLN A 42 -13.81 19.88 -9.40
CA GLN A 42 -12.49 19.84 -10.07
C GLN A 42 -11.81 21.21 -10.01
N LYS A 43 -12.56 22.28 -10.22
CA LYS A 43 -12.03 23.65 -10.04
C LYS A 43 -11.54 23.87 -8.62
N THR A 44 -12.28 23.41 -7.61
CA THR A 44 -11.87 23.50 -6.20
C THR A 44 -10.56 22.77 -5.97
N VAL A 45 -10.40 21.53 -6.44
CA VAL A 45 -9.15 20.78 -6.30
C VAL A 45 -7.99 21.47 -7.02
N LEU A 46 -8.23 21.98 -8.25
CA LEU A 46 -7.18 22.68 -8.99
C LEU A 46 -6.73 23.96 -8.29
N TYR A 47 -7.64 24.70 -7.65
CA TYR A 47 -7.29 25.85 -6.80
C TYR A 47 -6.34 25.45 -5.66
N ARG A 48 -6.54 24.29 -5.02
CA ARG A 48 -5.66 23.80 -3.96
C ARG A 48 -4.30 23.39 -4.50
N TRP A 49 -4.28 22.67 -5.62
CA TRP A 49 -3.04 22.16 -6.23
C TRP A 49 -2.15 23.27 -6.79
N MET A 50 -2.75 24.33 -7.31
CA MET A 50 -2.02 25.42 -7.97
C MET A 50 -2.01 26.73 -7.14
N ALA A 51 -2.31 26.64 -5.85
CA ALA A 51 -2.14 27.75 -4.93
C ALA A 51 -0.66 28.07 -4.74
N VAL A 52 -0.32 29.34 -4.74
CA VAL A 52 1.07 29.86 -4.59
C VAL A 52 1.15 30.87 -3.46
N ILE A 53 2.31 30.99 -2.86
CA ILE A 53 2.65 32.00 -1.86
C ILE A 53 3.98 32.66 -2.27
N GLU A 54 4.23 33.87 -1.79
CA GLU A 54 5.55 34.46 -1.91
C GLU A 54 6.45 33.96 -0.76
N ASP A 55 7.67 33.57 -1.07
CA ASP A 55 8.71 33.26 -0.07
C ASP A 55 9.39 34.57 0.43
N ASP A 56 10.33 34.43 1.36
CA ASP A 56 11.03 35.55 1.96
C ASP A 56 11.84 36.39 0.94
N GLU A 57 12.11 35.86 -0.25
CA GLU A 57 12.81 36.53 -1.35
C GLU A 57 11.85 37.14 -2.37
N GLY A 58 10.52 37.02 -2.16
CA GLY A 58 9.47 37.50 -3.07
C GLY A 58 9.27 36.59 -4.29
N LYS A 59 9.75 35.35 -4.25
CA LYS A 59 9.55 34.36 -5.30
C LYS A 59 8.25 33.60 -5.05
N TRP A 60 7.47 33.35 -6.10
CA TRP A 60 6.29 32.52 -6.05
C TRP A 60 6.66 31.04 -5.91
N ILE A 61 6.23 30.41 -4.81
CA ILE A 61 6.39 28.98 -4.55
C ILE A 61 5.03 28.31 -4.31
N TRP A 62 4.98 26.98 -4.42
CA TRP A 62 3.74 26.24 -4.13
C TRP A 62 3.35 26.36 -2.66
N ALA A 63 2.12 26.80 -2.38
CA ALA A 63 1.56 26.70 -1.03
C ALA A 63 1.36 25.25 -0.59
N ASN A 64 1.21 24.35 -1.57
CA ASN A 64 0.97 22.91 -1.38
C ASN A 64 1.94 22.10 -2.26
N PRO A 65 3.21 21.92 -1.83
CA PRO A 65 4.22 21.20 -2.59
C PRO A 65 3.92 19.70 -2.71
N ASP A 66 3.22 19.14 -1.73
CA ASP A 66 2.72 17.77 -1.76
C ASP A 66 1.20 17.75 -1.68
N ALA A 67 0.55 17.13 -2.67
CA ALA A 67 -0.90 17.11 -2.76
C ALA A 67 -1.45 15.71 -3.05
N GLY A 68 -2.61 15.41 -2.48
CA GLY A 68 -3.32 14.15 -2.64
C GLY A 68 -4.81 14.32 -2.95
N LEU A 69 -5.33 13.47 -3.82
CA LEU A 69 -6.74 13.39 -4.14
C LEU A 69 -7.23 11.95 -4.03
N SER A 70 -8.25 11.74 -3.22
CA SER A 70 -9.03 10.52 -3.24
C SER A 70 -10.47 10.81 -3.63
N VAL A 71 -10.89 10.26 -4.76
CA VAL A 71 -12.28 10.32 -5.20
C VAL A 71 -12.65 9.00 -5.88
N PRO A 72 -13.88 8.48 -5.70
CA PRO A 72 -14.31 7.21 -6.28
C PRO A 72 -14.06 7.11 -7.78
N ARG A 73 -13.99 5.88 -8.29
CA ARG A 73 -13.74 5.62 -9.71
C ARG A 73 -14.73 6.35 -10.62
N GLN A 74 -14.28 6.73 -11.84
CA GLN A 74 -15.09 7.38 -12.88
C GLN A 74 -15.71 8.73 -12.46
N ASN A 75 -15.09 9.45 -11.54
CA ASN A 75 -15.46 10.83 -11.24
C ASN A 75 -14.69 11.89 -12.07
N GLY A 76 -13.73 11.49 -12.91
CA GLY A 76 -13.01 12.41 -13.80
C GLY A 76 -11.73 13.01 -13.20
N LYS A 77 -10.94 12.22 -12.44
CA LYS A 77 -9.59 12.59 -11.97
C LYS A 77 -8.66 13.02 -13.10
N THR A 78 -8.78 12.35 -14.23
CA THR A 78 -7.96 12.59 -15.43
C THR A 78 -8.01 14.03 -15.92
N GLU A 79 -9.18 14.69 -15.83
CA GLU A 79 -9.34 16.11 -16.24
C GLU A 79 -8.44 17.02 -15.41
N LEU A 80 -8.28 16.73 -14.12
CA LEU A 80 -7.41 17.52 -13.24
C LEU A 80 -5.94 17.41 -13.63
N PHE A 81 -5.48 16.20 -13.97
CA PHE A 81 -4.10 16.01 -14.45
C PHE A 81 -3.87 16.74 -15.78
N ILE A 82 -4.83 16.67 -16.72
CA ILE A 82 -4.74 17.41 -17.98
C ILE A 82 -4.66 18.93 -17.71
N ALA A 83 -5.52 19.44 -16.83
CA ALA A 83 -5.53 20.85 -16.45
C ALA A 83 -4.18 21.26 -15.83
N ARG A 84 -3.64 20.47 -14.88
CA ARG A 84 -2.38 20.76 -14.22
C ARG A 84 -1.19 20.70 -15.19
N ILE A 85 -1.17 19.73 -16.12
CA ILE A 85 -0.14 19.62 -17.15
C ILE A 85 -0.18 20.84 -18.07
N VAL A 86 -1.33 21.16 -18.63
CA VAL A 86 -1.50 22.29 -19.56
C VAL A 86 -1.10 23.61 -18.89
N GLY A 87 -1.60 23.86 -17.67
CA GLY A 87 -1.27 25.07 -16.91
C GLY A 87 0.22 25.20 -16.60
N GLY A 88 0.85 24.11 -16.14
CA GLY A 88 2.27 24.09 -15.83
C GLY A 88 3.17 24.29 -17.05
N MET A 89 2.84 23.61 -18.17
CA MET A 89 3.60 23.77 -19.40
C MET A 89 3.50 25.17 -19.99
N ILE A 90 2.30 25.79 -20.01
CA ILE A 90 2.06 27.07 -20.70
C ILE A 90 2.47 28.26 -19.83
N PHE A 91 2.11 28.28 -18.55
CA PHE A 91 2.29 29.46 -17.71
C PHE A 91 3.59 29.47 -16.93
N LEU A 92 4.19 28.29 -16.66
CA LEU A 92 5.38 28.14 -15.83
C LEU A 92 6.59 27.57 -16.57
N ASN A 93 6.40 27.14 -17.82
CA ASN A 93 7.43 26.38 -18.57
C ASN A 93 7.99 25.20 -17.78
N GLU A 94 7.15 24.55 -16.99
CA GLU A 94 7.55 23.42 -16.14
C GLU A 94 7.96 22.18 -16.95
N ALA A 95 8.92 21.45 -16.40
CA ALA A 95 9.19 20.07 -16.77
C ALA A 95 8.38 19.14 -15.84
N LEU A 96 7.40 18.44 -16.40
CA LEU A 96 6.50 17.55 -15.66
C LEU A 96 6.75 16.08 -16.02
N ILE A 97 6.55 15.18 -15.06
CA ILE A 97 6.40 13.75 -15.30
C ILE A 97 4.99 13.34 -14.89
N TYR A 98 4.23 12.78 -15.84
CA TYR A 98 2.98 12.08 -15.55
C TYR A 98 3.22 10.58 -15.59
N THR A 99 2.78 9.87 -14.54
CA THR A 99 2.93 8.42 -14.45
C THR A 99 1.70 7.76 -13.85
N ALA A 100 1.34 6.57 -14.36
CA ALA A 100 0.29 5.71 -13.84
C ALA A 100 0.78 4.26 -13.77
N HIS A 101 0.03 3.41 -13.06
CA HIS A 101 0.33 1.98 -12.96
C HIS A 101 0.12 1.28 -14.32
N ALA A 102 -0.98 1.60 -15.01
CA ALA A 102 -1.36 0.96 -16.26
C ALA A 102 -0.93 1.81 -17.49
N ASP A 103 -0.28 1.16 -18.45
CA ASP A 103 0.15 1.79 -19.72
C ASP A 103 -1.02 2.41 -20.49
N LYS A 104 -2.18 1.76 -20.48
CA LYS A 104 -3.41 2.28 -21.09
C LYS A 104 -3.84 3.62 -20.52
N THR A 105 -3.70 3.82 -19.22
CA THR A 105 -4.01 5.08 -18.52
C THR A 105 -3.05 6.17 -18.98
N VAL A 106 -1.75 5.87 -19.05
CA VAL A 106 -0.72 6.80 -19.52
C VAL A 106 -0.98 7.23 -20.97
N THR A 107 -1.23 6.27 -21.86
CA THR A 107 -1.53 6.52 -23.27
C THR A 107 -2.78 7.39 -23.44
N GLU A 108 -3.84 7.13 -22.67
CA GLU A 108 -5.06 7.92 -22.75
C GLU A 108 -4.85 9.38 -22.32
N VAL A 109 -4.15 9.62 -21.20
CA VAL A 109 -3.85 10.98 -20.74
C VAL A 109 -2.97 11.71 -21.74
N LYS A 110 -1.90 11.08 -22.21
CA LYS A 110 -1.04 11.63 -23.27
C LYS A 110 -1.87 12.06 -24.50
N ARG A 111 -2.70 11.15 -25.01
CA ARG A 111 -3.55 11.41 -26.18
C ARG A 111 -4.49 12.61 -25.95
N ARG A 112 -5.06 12.75 -24.75
CA ARG A 112 -5.97 13.84 -24.42
C ARG A 112 -5.25 15.18 -24.29
N VAL A 113 -4.07 15.22 -23.68
CA VAL A 113 -3.22 16.43 -23.66
C VAL A 113 -2.81 16.80 -25.09
N GLN A 114 -2.37 15.83 -25.89
CA GLN A 114 -2.05 16.07 -27.31
C GLN A 114 -3.26 16.67 -28.05
N ASN A 115 -4.44 16.07 -27.93
CA ASN A 115 -5.65 16.54 -28.61
C ASN A 115 -6.02 17.98 -28.20
N PHE A 116 -5.76 18.38 -26.97
CA PHE A 116 -5.97 19.76 -26.53
C PHE A 116 -5.14 20.74 -27.35
N PHE A 117 -3.85 20.47 -27.57
CA PHE A 117 -2.98 21.30 -28.41
C PHE A 117 -3.29 21.17 -29.92
N TYR A 118 -3.61 19.95 -30.38
CA TYR A 118 -3.87 19.68 -31.82
C TYR A 118 -5.27 20.07 -32.29
N ASN A 119 -6.19 20.44 -31.41
CA ASN A 119 -7.49 20.90 -31.85
C ASN A 119 -7.32 22.08 -32.82
N ALA A 120 -7.87 21.95 -34.05
CA ALA A 120 -7.69 22.94 -35.10
C ALA A 120 -8.18 24.36 -34.76
N LYS A 121 -9.03 24.47 -33.73
CA LYS A 121 -9.50 25.76 -33.18
C LYS A 121 -8.55 26.34 -32.14
N ASN A 122 -7.57 25.60 -31.67
CA ASN A 122 -6.67 26.05 -30.61
C ASN A 122 -5.45 26.77 -31.21
N GLU A 123 -5.38 28.09 -31.08
CA GLU A 123 -4.24 28.93 -31.46
C GLU A 123 -2.95 28.51 -30.74
N ILE A 124 -3.06 27.82 -29.60
CA ILE A 124 -1.94 27.30 -28.82
C ILE A 124 -1.17 26.15 -29.50
N ARG A 125 -1.65 25.62 -30.62
CA ARG A 125 -0.94 24.61 -31.38
C ARG A 125 0.47 25.09 -31.82
N GLU A 126 0.58 26.37 -32.16
CA GLU A 126 1.84 27.00 -32.56
C GLU A 126 2.90 27.03 -31.46
N LEU A 127 2.49 26.78 -30.21
CA LEU A 127 3.40 26.65 -29.07
C LEU A 127 4.15 25.31 -29.07
N LEU A 128 3.67 24.28 -29.77
CA LEU A 128 4.35 22.99 -29.88
C LEU A 128 5.63 23.12 -30.66
N THR A 129 6.67 22.40 -30.25
CA THR A 129 7.91 22.33 -31.04
C THR A 129 7.66 21.60 -32.37
N PRO A 130 8.41 21.92 -33.45
CA PRO A 130 8.20 21.32 -34.79
C PRO A 130 8.27 19.79 -34.83
N GLU A 131 9.04 19.18 -33.95
CA GLU A 131 9.13 17.69 -33.83
C GLU A 131 7.77 17.07 -33.51
N PHE A 132 6.95 17.73 -32.67
CA PHE A 132 5.63 17.23 -32.32
C PHE A 132 4.60 17.44 -33.40
N ASP A 133 4.79 18.42 -34.25
CA ASP A 133 3.88 18.66 -35.38
C ASP A 133 4.08 17.60 -36.50
N SER A 134 5.27 17.03 -36.62
CA SER A 134 5.61 16.05 -37.65
C SER A 134 5.46 14.57 -37.22
N GLN A 135 5.68 14.22 -35.94
CA GLN A 135 5.65 12.84 -35.46
C GLN A 135 5.02 12.68 -34.05
N PRO A 136 3.76 13.05 -33.82
CA PRO A 136 3.17 13.15 -32.47
C PRO A 136 2.94 11.82 -31.77
N ARG A 137 2.97 10.69 -32.44
CA ARG A 137 2.55 9.38 -31.88
C ARG A 137 3.67 8.56 -31.27
N THR A 138 4.91 8.79 -31.65
CA THR A 138 6.06 7.95 -31.26
C THR A 138 6.79 8.41 -30.00
N LEU A 139 6.69 9.71 -29.66
CA LEU A 139 7.40 10.28 -28.52
C LEU A 139 6.62 10.08 -27.22
N ASP A 140 7.30 9.75 -26.13
CA ASP A 140 6.73 9.58 -24.79
C ASP A 140 6.59 10.90 -24.01
N TYR A 141 6.78 12.05 -24.66
CA TYR A 141 6.69 13.39 -24.10
C TYR A 141 6.02 14.39 -25.06
N LEU A 142 5.65 15.55 -24.52
CA LEU A 142 5.25 16.75 -25.25
C LEU A 142 6.14 17.89 -24.81
N GLU A 143 6.51 18.80 -25.74
CA GLU A 143 7.35 19.96 -25.46
C GLU A 143 6.87 21.18 -26.21
N LEU A 144 6.90 22.34 -25.51
CA LEU A 144 6.58 23.64 -26.05
C LEU A 144 7.85 24.43 -26.37
N THR A 145 7.75 25.31 -27.37
CA THR A 145 8.84 26.23 -27.77
C THR A 145 9.34 27.12 -26.62
N GLY A 146 8.47 27.40 -25.63
CA GLY A 146 8.84 28.09 -24.38
C GLY A 146 9.58 27.22 -23.35
N GLY A 147 9.77 25.92 -23.62
CA GLY A 147 10.50 24.99 -22.75
C GLY A 147 9.63 24.19 -21.77
N GLY A 148 8.31 24.44 -21.74
CA GLY A 148 7.36 23.60 -20.98
C GLY A 148 7.32 22.20 -21.55
N ARG A 149 7.48 21.15 -20.71
CA ARG A 149 7.56 19.76 -21.16
C ARG A 149 6.82 18.83 -20.22
N CYS A 150 6.13 17.83 -20.77
CA CYS A 150 5.56 16.75 -19.99
C CYS A 150 5.98 15.39 -20.56
N VAL A 151 6.56 14.53 -19.73
CA VAL A 151 6.90 13.15 -20.03
C VAL A 151 5.79 12.24 -19.51
N PHE A 152 5.36 11.27 -20.33
CA PHE A 152 4.30 10.32 -20.02
C PHE A 152 4.86 8.90 -19.94
N ARG A 153 4.85 8.29 -18.75
CA ARG A 153 5.48 6.98 -18.52
C ARG A 153 4.65 6.09 -17.62
N THR A 154 4.69 4.79 -17.91
CA THR A 154 4.21 3.77 -16.99
C THR A 154 5.16 3.69 -15.79
N ARG A 155 4.61 3.63 -14.58
CA ARG A 155 5.38 3.58 -13.35
C ARG A 155 6.06 2.22 -13.19
N THR A 156 7.39 2.21 -13.21
CA THR A 156 8.23 1.02 -13.01
C THR A 156 9.23 1.26 -11.88
N ARG A 157 9.89 0.20 -11.40
CA ARG A 157 10.91 0.29 -10.34
C ARG A 157 12.15 1.11 -10.74
N THR A 158 12.39 1.31 -12.02
CA THR A 158 13.57 2.00 -12.54
C THR A 158 13.23 3.19 -13.45
N GLY A 159 11.96 3.50 -13.62
CA GLY A 159 11.46 4.45 -14.62
C GLY A 159 11.72 5.94 -14.35
N GLY A 160 12.32 6.29 -13.23
CA GLY A 160 12.65 7.68 -12.86
C GLY A 160 14.11 8.08 -13.16
N LEU A 161 14.99 7.13 -13.34
CA LEU A 161 16.43 7.38 -13.44
C LEU A 161 16.81 8.22 -14.68
N GLY A 162 17.49 9.34 -14.45
CA GLY A 162 18.08 10.18 -15.51
C GLY A 162 17.20 11.33 -16.02
N ASN A 163 16.02 11.58 -15.48
CA ASN A 163 15.21 12.76 -15.81
C ASN A 163 15.15 13.73 -14.63
N THR A 164 15.31 15.00 -14.91
CA THR A 164 15.06 16.08 -13.96
C THR A 164 13.74 16.75 -14.33
N SER A 165 12.87 16.96 -13.35
CA SER A 165 11.57 17.61 -13.55
C SER A 165 11.22 18.51 -12.38
N ASP A 166 10.27 19.42 -12.58
CA ASP A 166 9.76 20.31 -11.55
C ASP A 166 8.55 19.70 -10.83
N THR A 167 7.74 18.93 -11.55
CA THR A 167 6.48 18.38 -11.03
C THR A 167 6.33 16.89 -11.36
N LEU A 168 5.93 16.13 -10.35
CA LEU A 168 5.63 14.70 -10.44
C LEU A 168 4.14 14.46 -10.24
N LEU A 169 3.47 13.91 -11.25
CA LEU A 169 2.05 13.59 -11.25
C LEU A 169 1.84 12.08 -11.22
N LEU A 170 1.27 11.57 -10.13
CA LEU A 170 1.12 10.15 -9.83
C LEU A 170 -0.37 9.77 -9.86
N ASP A 171 -0.84 9.25 -10.99
CA ASP A 171 -2.18 8.66 -11.08
C ASP A 171 -2.17 7.21 -10.59
N GLU A 172 -3.33 6.71 -10.18
CA GLU A 172 -3.46 5.37 -9.58
C GLU A 172 -2.47 5.18 -8.40
N CYS A 173 -2.38 6.19 -7.50
CA CYS A 173 -1.43 6.20 -6.39
C CYS A 173 -1.63 5.05 -5.39
N GLN A 174 -2.81 4.41 -5.37
CA GLN A 174 -3.05 3.20 -4.59
C GLN A 174 -2.21 1.98 -5.05
N GLU A 175 -1.55 2.08 -6.21
CA GLU A 175 -0.62 1.05 -6.72
C GLU A 175 0.86 1.47 -6.56
N GLU A 176 1.15 2.60 -5.90
CA GLU A 176 2.51 3.07 -5.67
C GLU A 176 3.21 2.21 -4.61
N THR A 177 4.42 1.73 -4.94
CA THR A 177 5.29 0.99 -4.02
C THR A 177 6.43 1.86 -3.50
N ASP A 178 7.01 1.51 -2.35
CA ASP A 178 8.18 2.23 -1.79
C ASP A 178 9.34 2.27 -2.78
N ALA A 179 9.64 1.18 -3.48
CA ALA A 179 10.69 1.14 -4.50
C ALA A 179 10.43 2.08 -5.70
N GLN A 180 9.16 2.29 -6.06
CA GLN A 180 8.79 3.26 -7.09
C GLN A 180 8.91 4.70 -6.57
N GLN A 181 8.54 4.95 -5.32
CA GLN A 181 8.72 6.24 -4.67
C GLN A 181 10.21 6.62 -4.59
N GLU A 182 11.06 5.70 -4.14
CA GLU A 182 12.52 5.89 -4.07
C GLU A 182 13.15 6.22 -5.43
N ALA A 183 12.63 5.64 -6.52
CA ALA A 183 13.11 5.91 -7.87
C ALA A 183 12.62 7.25 -8.44
N LEU A 184 11.42 7.72 -8.04
CA LEU A 184 10.76 8.88 -8.64
C LEU A 184 11.04 10.19 -7.89
N LEU A 185 11.06 10.21 -6.56
CA LEU A 185 11.25 11.45 -5.79
C LEU A 185 12.56 12.19 -6.11
N PRO A 186 13.71 11.52 -6.33
CA PRO A 186 14.93 12.24 -6.69
C PRO A 186 14.83 13.01 -8.02
N THR A 187 13.90 12.65 -8.91
CA THR A 187 13.74 13.33 -10.20
C THR A 187 13.29 14.77 -10.09
N ILE A 188 12.60 15.15 -9.01
CA ILE A 188 12.12 16.52 -8.76
C ILE A 188 13.01 17.31 -7.81
N ALA A 189 14.00 16.68 -7.16
CA ALA A 189 14.86 17.33 -6.19
C ALA A 189 15.76 18.44 -6.79
N ALA A 190 16.05 18.35 -8.09
CA ALA A 190 16.89 19.28 -8.83
C ALA A 190 16.13 19.97 -9.99
N GLY A 191 14.83 20.17 -9.85
CA GLY A 191 13.98 20.85 -10.83
C GLY A 191 14.51 22.26 -11.18
N ARG A 192 14.37 22.62 -12.46
CA ARG A 192 14.89 23.92 -12.97
C ARG A 192 14.30 25.12 -12.25
N ASN A 193 13.04 25.03 -11.85
CA ASN A 193 12.32 26.13 -11.22
C ASN A 193 12.56 26.22 -9.70
N GLN A 194 13.27 25.24 -9.11
CA GLN A 194 13.51 25.14 -7.65
C GLN A 194 12.21 25.28 -6.82
N ASN A 195 11.11 24.83 -7.40
CA ASN A 195 9.77 24.87 -6.82
C ASN A 195 9.07 23.54 -7.17
N SER A 196 9.52 22.47 -6.54
CA SER A 196 9.05 21.13 -6.86
C SER A 196 7.65 20.85 -6.32
N GLN A 197 6.87 20.05 -7.05
CA GLN A 197 5.56 19.60 -6.60
C GLN A 197 5.33 18.12 -6.88
N THR A 198 4.74 17.41 -5.91
CA THR A 198 4.27 16.04 -6.08
C THR A 198 2.74 15.99 -5.91
N ILE A 199 2.03 15.50 -6.91
CA ILE A 199 0.57 15.33 -6.85
C ILE A 199 0.21 13.86 -7.03
N ARG A 200 -0.50 13.31 -6.05
CA ARG A 200 -1.00 11.94 -6.06
C ARG A 200 -2.52 11.91 -6.20
N ALA A 201 -3.06 11.12 -7.12
CA ALA A 201 -4.49 10.89 -7.16
C ALA A 201 -4.82 9.41 -7.31
N GLY A 202 -5.88 8.97 -6.64
CA GLY A 202 -6.28 7.56 -6.66
C GLY A 202 -7.65 7.30 -6.05
N THR A 203 -7.81 6.06 -5.66
CA THR A 203 -9.00 5.53 -4.96
C THR A 203 -8.54 4.73 -3.74
N PRO A 204 -9.43 4.38 -2.82
CA PRO A 204 -9.10 3.42 -1.78
C PRO A 204 -8.52 2.13 -2.36
N PRO A 205 -7.52 1.53 -1.69
CA PRO A 205 -6.89 0.31 -2.17
C PRO A 205 -7.84 -0.88 -2.14
N THR A 206 -7.74 -1.74 -3.14
CA THR A 206 -8.39 -3.06 -3.17
C THR A 206 -7.47 -4.13 -2.57
N SER A 207 -7.97 -5.36 -2.40
CA SER A 207 -7.18 -6.48 -1.86
C SER A 207 -5.91 -6.80 -2.66
N GLY A 208 -5.87 -6.42 -3.96
CA GLY A 208 -4.69 -6.60 -4.83
C GLY A 208 -3.72 -5.44 -4.85
N SER A 209 -4.08 -4.28 -4.29
CA SER A 209 -3.25 -3.07 -4.31
C SER A 209 -2.16 -3.14 -3.26
N THR A 210 -0.97 -2.63 -3.57
CA THR A 210 0.13 -2.50 -2.59
C THR A 210 -0.12 -1.38 -1.60
N ALA A 211 -0.52 -0.21 -2.07
CA ALA A 211 -1.02 0.97 -1.33
C ALA A 211 -0.17 1.49 -0.15
N THR A 212 1.03 0.95 0.08
CA THR A 212 1.83 1.26 1.28
C THR A 212 2.17 2.74 1.38
N VAL A 213 2.62 3.32 0.28
CA VAL A 213 3.01 4.74 0.19
C VAL A 213 1.79 5.63 0.41
N TRP A 214 0.73 5.42 -0.36
CA TRP A 214 -0.46 6.25 -0.31
C TRP A 214 -1.12 6.26 1.08
N LEU A 215 -1.29 5.07 1.69
CA LEU A 215 -1.90 4.97 3.02
C LEU A 215 -1.04 5.64 4.09
N ARG A 216 0.29 5.44 4.06
CA ARG A 216 1.22 6.08 4.99
C ARG A 216 1.12 7.61 4.94
N ILE A 217 1.12 8.18 3.73
CA ILE A 217 1.03 9.63 3.52
C ILE A 217 -0.34 10.16 3.95
N ARG A 218 -1.42 9.50 3.52
CA ARG A 218 -2.78 9.87 3.88
C ARG A 218 -2.99 9.85 5.40
N ASP A 219 -2.57 8.78 6.07
CA ASP A 219 -2.74 8.67 7.51
C ASP A 219 -1.90 9.71 8.26
N ALA A 220 -0.66 9.97 7.83
CA ALA A 220 0.16 11.02 8.40
C ALA A 220 -0.49 12.42 8.26
N ALA A 221 -1.13 12.70 7.13
CA ALA A 221 -1.87 13.94 6.92
C ALA A 221 -3.09 14.04 7.85
N LEU A 222 -3.85 12.97 7.99
CA LEU A 222 -5.05 12.95 8.84
C LEU A 222 -4.72 12.99 10.35
N ASP A 223 -3.59 12.39 10.74
CA ASP A 223 -3.09 12.41 12.13
C ASP A 223 -2.40 13.75 12.50
N GLY A 224 -2.32 14.72 11.58
CA GLY A 224 -1.63 15.99 11.78
C GLY A 224 -0.09 15.89 11.84
N LYS A 225 0.46 14.75 11.44
CA LYS A 225 1.93 14.51 11.38
C LYS A 225 2.57 15.04 10.10
N ALA A 226 1.75 15.39 9.11
CA ALA A 226 2.14 16.04 7.86
C ALA A 226 1.23 17.24 7.61
N PRO A 227 1.34 18.33 8.39
CA PRO A 227 0.44 19.47 8.32
C PRO A 227 0.50 20.20 6.97
N ASP A 228 1.63 20.10 6.27
CA ASP A 228 1.82 20.75 4.96
C ASP A 228 1.32 19.91 3.78
N TYR A 229 0.75 18.72 4.05
CA TYR A 229 0.23 17.86 2.99
C TYR A 229 -1.21 18.25 2.64
N CYS A 230 -1.40 18.71 1.40
CA CYS A 230 -2.72 19.03 0.87
C CYS A 230 -3.48 17.75 0.51
N ILE A 231 -4.70 17.55 1.04
CA ILE A 231 -5.52 16.39 0.70
C ILE A 231 -7.00 16.74 0.54
N GLN A 232 -7.59 16.31 -0.58
CA GLN A 232 -9.03 16.31 -0.81
C GLN A 232 -9.53 14.88 -0.92
N GLU A 233 -10.57 14.54 -0.15
CA GLU A 233 -11.12 13.19 -0.14
C GLU A 233 -12.64 13.18 -0.14
N TRP A 234 -13.23 12.48 -1.12
CA TRP A 234 -14.65 12.11 -1.16
C TRP A 234 -14.79 10.66 -0.70
N SER A 235 -15.27 10.46 0.51
CA SER A 235 -15.34 9.15 1.14
C SER A 235 -16.45 9.10 2.17
N VAL A 236 -16.92 7.91 2.50
CA VAL A 236 -17.64 7.65 3.75
C VAL A 236 -16.64 7.33 4.85
N GLU A 237 -16.96 7.68 6.08
CA GLU A 237 -16.11 7.40 7.24
C GLU A 237 -16.20 5.93 7.65
N ASN A 238 -17.42 5.42 7.70
CA ASN A 238 -17.73 4.05 8.08
C ASN A 238 -18.34 3.29 6.92
N LEU A 239 -18.30 1.97 6.99
CA LEU A 239 -19.05 1.09 6.09
C LEU A 239 -20.54 1.45 6.12
N VAL A 240 -21.12 1.66 4.95
CA VAL A 240 -22.56 1.92 4.79
C VAL A 240 -23.20 0.87 3.88
N ASP A 241 -24.52 0.76 3.95
CA ASP A 241 -25.26 -0.08 3.02
C ASP A 241 -25.02 0.39 1.59
N LYS A 242 -24.62 -0.52 0.70
CA LYS A 242 -24.36 -0.20 -0.70
C LYS A 242 -25.58 0.31 -1.47
N THR A 243 -26.79 0.18 -0.92
CA THR A 243 -28.04 0.70 -1.49
C THR A 243 -28.36 2.11 -1.05
N ASP A 244 -27.60 2.69 -0.13
CA ASP A 244 -27.76 4.06 0.35
C ASP A 244 -27.43 5.08 -0.77
N LYS A 245 -28.48 5.60 -1.39
CA LYS A 245 -28.35 6.60 -2.46
C LYS A 245 -27.83 7.94 -1.96
N ASP A 246 -28.02 8.30 -0.71
CA ASP A 246 -27.50 9.53 -0.15
C ASP A 246 -25.98 9.47 -0.05
N ALA A 247 -25.43 8.33 0.37
CA ALA A 247 -23.99 8.07 0.35
C ALA A 247 -23.42 8.12 -1.08
N TRP A 248 -24.15 7.66 -2.11
CA TRP A 248 -23.71 7.79 -3.51
C TRP A 248 -23.53 9.23 -3.96
N TYR A 249 -24.52 10.09 -3.67
CA TYR A 249 -24.42 11.52 -3.98
C TYR A 249 -23.39 12.24 -3.12
N TYR A 250 -23.19 11.79 -1.88
CA TYR A 250 -22.22 12.38 -0.98
C TYR A 250 -20.77 12.14 -1.45
N THR A 251 -20.47 10.95 -1.98
CA THR A 251 -19.09 10.55 -2.32
C THR A 251 -18.74 10.66 -3.80
N ASN A 252 -19.73 10.81 -4.70
CA ASN A 252 -19.48 10.91 -6.14
C ASN A 252 -19.83 12.31 -6.67
N PRO A 253 -18.88 13.26 -6.65
CA PRO A 253 -19.16 14.65 -7.05
C PRO A 253 -19.62 14.79 -8.50
N SER A 254 -19.29 13.85 -9.37
CA SER A 254 -19.72 13.86 -10.78
C SER A 254 -21.06 13.18 -11.05
N LEU A 255 -21.71 12.64 -9.99
CA LEU A 255 -23.01 12.01 -10.13
C LEU A 255 -24.08 13.05 -10.51
N GLY A 256 -24.81 12.76 -11.57
CA GLY A 256 -25.77 13.70 -12.15
C GLY A 256 -25.16 14.67 -13.16
N TYR A 257 -23.85 14.76 -13.29
CA TYR A 257 -23.18 15.40 -14.44
C TYR A 257 -23.00 14.36 -15.56
N PHE A 258 -21.84 13.74 -15.66
CA PHE A 258 -21.57 12.68 -16.64
C PHE A 258 -21.68 11.28 -16.04
N LEU A 259 -21.52 11.10 -14.72
CA LEU A 259 -21.78 9.83 -14.05
C LEU A 259 -23.31 9.66 -13.86
N GLN A 260 -23.85 8.60 -14.45
CA GLN A 260 -25.29 8.36 -14.44
C GLN A 260 -25.69 7.50 -13.23
N LEU A 261 -26.78 7.87 -12.56
CA LEU A 261 -27.34 7.15 -11.41
C LEU A 261 -27.60 5.67 -11.74
N ARG A 262 -28.20 5.40 -12.92
CA ARG A 262 -28.48 4.04 -13.38
C ARG A 262 -27.24 3.13 -13.41
N ARG A 263 -26.06 3.72 -13.73
CA ARG A 263 -24.81 2.98 -13.76
C ARG A 263 -24.40 2.56 -12.35
N VAL A 264 -24.48 3.47 -11.38
CA VAL A 264 -24.20 3.21 -9.97
C VAL A 264 -25.16 2.16 -9.38
N GLU A 265 -26.45 2.27 -9.72
CA GLU A 265 -27.46 1.26 -9.32
C GLU A 265 -27.14 -0.14 -9.86
N THR A 266 -26.65 -0.25 -11.08
CA THR A 266 -26.26 -1.53 -11.68
C THR A 266 -25.04 -2.10 -10.94
N GLU A 267 -24.05 -1.29 -10.65
CA GLU A 267 -22.84 -1.71 -9.94
C GLU A 267 -23.14 -2.13 -8.49
N ALA A 268 -24.04 -1.43 -7.80
CA ALA A 268 -24.48 -1.80 -6.46
C ALA A 268 -25.13 -3.20 -6.41
N LYS A 269 -25.82 -3.61 -7.49
CA LYS A 269 -26.41 -4.95 -7.60
C LYS A 269 -25.36 -6.03 -7.92
N GLN A 270 -24.31 -5.69 -8.65
CA GLN A 270 -23.34 -6.67 -9.18
C GLN A 270 -22.11 -6.85 -8.30
N MET A 271 -21.73 -5.82 -7.55
CA MET A 271 -20.51 -5.83 -6.75
C MET A 271 -20.76 -6.35 -5.33
N ALA A 272 -19.75 -6.99 -4.76
CA ALA A 272 -19.71 -7.27 -3.32
C ALA A 272 -19.66 -5.95 -2.52
N ASP A 273 -20.20 -5.96 -1.31
CA ASP A 273 -20.35 -4.76 -0.46
C ASP A 273 -19.02 -4.06 -0.21
N ASP A 274 -17.98 -4.79 0.17
CA ASP A 274 -16.63 -4.27 0.38
C ASP A 274 -16.08 -3.56 -0.87
N SER A 275 -16.21 -4.22 -2.02
CA SER A 275 -15.73 -3.68 -3.30
C SER A 275 -16.49 -2.41 -3.70
N PHE A 276 -17.82 -2.39 -3.52
CA PHE A 276 -18.64 -1.23 -3.82
C PHE A 276 -18.30 -0.04 -2.91
N ASN A 277 -18.16 -0.29 -1.60
CA ASN A 277 -17.80 0.74 -0.62
C ASN A 277 -16.43 1.36 -0.97
N LYS A 278 -15.43 0.55 -1.33
CA LYS A 278 -14.11 1.06 -1.75
C LYS A 278 -14.18 1.84 -3.08
N MET A 279 -14.82 1.26 -4.10
CA MET A 279 -14.77 1.80 -5.45
C MET A 279 -15.76 2.96 -5.70
N ARG A 280 -16.90 2.99 -5.00
CA ARG A 280 -17.97 3.96 -5.20
C ARG A 280 -18.21 4.89 -4.03
N LEU A 281 -17.92 4.43 -2.81
CA LEU A 281 -18.13 5.25 -1.62
C LEU A 281 -16.82 5.78 -1.04
N GLY A 282 -15.70 5.49 -1.69
CA GLY A 282 -14.40 6.00 -1.26
C GLY A 282 -13.99 5.49 0.13
N TRP A 283 -14.62 4.41 0.62
CA TRP A 283 -14.36 3.91 1.95
C TRP A 283 -12.94 3.37 2.10
N TYR A 284 -12.23 3.90 3.07
CA TYR A 284 -10.96 3.35 3.52
C TYR A 284 -11.22 2.41 4.69
N ALA A 285 -10.98 1.13 4.50
CA ALA A 285 -10.72 0.28 5.64
C ALA A 285 -9.54 0.92 6.38
N GLY A 286 -9.76 1.43 7.58
CA GLY A 286 -8.69 2.10 8.32
C GLY A 286 -7.44 1.23 8.32
N THR A 287 -6.25 1.81 8.37
CA THR A 287 -4.97 1.06 8.40
C THR A 287 -4.95 0.07 9.55
N LYS A 288 -5.62 0.36 10.68
CA LYS A 288 -5.90 -0.62 11.72
C LYS A 288 -6.65 -1.85 11.18
N ASN A 289 -7.60 -1.67 10.25
CA ASN A 289 -8.39 -2.76 9.66
C ASN A 289 -7.68 -3.51 8.51
N MET A 290 -6.57 -3.00 7.97
CA MET A 290 -5.74 -3.73 7.00
C MET A 290 -4.72 -4.64 7.68
N ARG A 291 -4.35 -4.37 8.93
CA ARG A 291 -3.48 -5.25 9.70
C ARG A 291 -4.19 -6.57 9.94
N ALA A 292 -3.48 -7.65 9.74
CA ALA A 292 -4.02 -8.98 10.04
C ALA A 292 -4.24 -9.17 11.54
N ILE A 293 -3.41 -8.51 12.34
CA ILE A 293 -3.34 -8.64 13.80
C ILE A 293 -3.42 -7.24 14.41
N ASP A 294 -4.29 -7.07 15.40
CA ASP A 294 -4.38 -5.82 16.17
C ASP A 294 -3.18 -5.70 17.11
N GLU A 295 -2.52 -4.54 17.10
CA GLU A 295 -1.31 -4.31 17.89
C GLU A 295 -1.61 -4.24 19.39
N GLU A 296 -2.76 -3.69 19.80
CA GLU A 296 -3.14 -3.59 21.20
C GLU A 296 -3.43 -4.99 21.77
N ASP A 297 -4.10 -5.86 21.00
CA ASP A 297 -4.34 -7.23 21.41
C ASP A 297 -3.05 -8.04 21.49
N TRP A 298 -2.12 -7.81 20.57
CA TRP A 298 -0.79 -8.43 20.60
C TRP A 298 0.00 -7.98 21.86
N GLN A 299 0.07 -6.68 22.14
CA GLN A 299 0.85 -6.16 23.26
C GLN A 299 0.35 -6.64 24.64
N LYS A 300 -0.96 -6.88 24.81
CA LYS A 300 -1.54 -7.44 26.03
C LYS A 300 -1.02 -8.85 26.36
N LEU A 301 -0.47 -9.56 25.37
CA LEU A 301 0.02 -10.94 25.50
C LEU A 301 1.51 -11.02 25.85
N ALA A 302 2.18 -9.89 25.92
CA ALA A 302 3.58 -9.80 26.28
C ALA A 302 3.81 -10.17 27.74
N VAL A 303 4.83 -10.98 28.00
CA VAL A 303 5.26 -11.40 29.34
C VAL A 303 6.75 -11.19 29.51
N GLU A 304 7.21 -10.91 30.72
CA GLU A 304 8.64 -10.74 31.01
C GLU A 304 9.33 -12.10 31.32
N LYS A 305 8.55 -13.06 31.80
CA LYS A 305 9.05 -14.35 32.25
C LYS A 305 8.05 -15.47 31.97
N VAL A 306 8.55 -16.64 31.68
CA VAL A 306 7.75 -17.86 31.50
C VAL A 306 8.39 -19.00 32.34
N ASP A 307 7.58 -19.67 33.13
CA ASP A 307 8.01 -20.85 33.87
C ASP A 307 7.73 -22.12 33.04
N LEU A 308 8.76 -22.69 32.48
CA LEU A 308 8.65 -23.89 31.64
C LEU A 308 8.32 -25.14 32.45
N PRO A 309 7.53 -26.09 31.89
CA PRO A 309 7.35 -27.41 32.47
C PRO A 309 8.69 -28.15 32.51
N GLU A 310 8.81 -29.11 33.43
CA GLU A 310 10.05 -29.93 33.63
C GLU A 310 10.52 -30.61 32.34
N ASN A 311 9.60 -31.10 31.53
CA ASN A 311 9.86 -31.73 30.24
C ASN A 311 9.10 -31.04 29.11
N PRO A 312 9.55 -29.86 28.66
CA PRO A 312 8.81 -29.05 27.69
C PRO A 312 8.70 -29.75 26.33
N SER A 313 7.51 -29.77 25.79
CA SER A 313 7.25 -30.27 24.43
C SER A 313 7.53 -29.15 23.42
N LEU A 314 8.79 -28.95 23.06
CA LEU A 314 9.24 -27.91 22.17
C LEU A 314 8.91 -28.23 20.71
N VAL A 315 8.31 -27.27 20.01
CA VAL A 315 8.13 -27.32 18.56
C VAL A 315 8.93 -26.19 17.92
N TYR A 316 9.84 -26.55 17.07
CA TYR A 316 10.59 -25.58 16.26
C TYR A 316 9.87 -25.34 14.95
N SER A 317 9.85 -24.11 14.48
CA SER A 317 9.35 -23.76 13.17
C SER A 317 10.36 -22.93 12.40
N VAL A 318 10.49 -23.23 11.12
CA VAL A 318 11.34 -22.52 10.17
C VAL A 318 10.48 -21.96 9.06
N LYS A 319 10.59 -20.67 8.83
CA LYS A 319 9.93 -20.01 7.72
C LYS A 319 10.93 -19.27 6.85
N PHE A 320 11.00 -19.65 5.57
CA PHE A 320 11.74 -18.90 4.56
C PHE A 320 10.88 -17.76 4.06
N ALA A 321 11.42 -16.54 4.02
CA ALA A 321 10.73 -15.36 3.55
C ALA A 321 10.27 -15.52 2.08
N PRO A 322 9.07 -15.03 1.71
CA PRO A 322 8.54 -15.16 0.35
C PRO A 322 9.43 -14.54 -0.74
N ASP A 323 10.13 -13.46 -0.41
CA ASP A 323 11.07 -12.74 -1.30
C ASP A 323 12.47 -13.37 -1.33
N ARG A 324 12.70 -14.47 -0.63
CA ARG A 324 13.98 -15.17 -0.51
C ARG A 324 15.09 -14.37 0.19
N SER A 325 14.74 -13.33 0.93
CA SER A 325 15.72 -12.49 1.62
C SER A 325 16.26 -13.13 2.90
N ASN A 326 15.38 -13.74 3.68
CA ASN A 326 15.69 -14.20 5.04
C ASN A 326 15.07 -15.57 5.35
N VAL A 327 15.52 -16.15 6.46
CA VAL A 327 14.90 -17.30 7.10
C VAL A 327 14.76 -17.03 8.60
N THR A 328 13.59 -17.32 9.15
CA THR A 328 13.28 -17.20 10.57
C THR A 328 13.10 -18.56 11.21
N LEU A 329 13.76 -18.74 12.36
CA LEU A 329 13.59 -19.87 13.28
C LEU A 329 12.81 -19.40 14.51
N ALA A 330 11.72 -20.08 14.84
CA ALA A 330 10.92 -19.82 16.03
C ALA A 330 10.67 -21.09 16.84
N VAL A 331 10.24 -20.92 18.10
CA VAL A 331 9.86 -22.01 18.98
C VAL A 331 8.50 -21.75 19.60
N GLY A 332 7.76 -22.82 19.81
CA GLY A 332 6.50 -22.82 20.56
C GLY A 332 6.49 -23.88 21.64
N VAL A 333 5.94 -23.56 22.78
CA VAL A 333 5.80 -24.48 23.91
C VAL A 333 4.41 -24.33 24.56
N ALA A 334 3.71 -25.46 24.74
CA ALA A 334 2.45 -25.47 25.49
C ALA A 334 2.73 -25.41 26.98
N MET A 335 2.10 -24.46 27.66
CA MET A 335 2.28 -24.18 29.07
C MET A 335 1.25 -24.93 29.93
N PRO A 336 1.56 -25.20 31.24
CA PRO A 336 0.65 -25.88 32.16
C PRO A 336 -0.66 -25.11 32.40
N ASP A 337 -0.65 -23.76 32.28
CA ASP A 337 -1.82 -22.89 32.43
C ASP A 337 -2.76 -22.91 31.21
N GLY A 338 -2.47 -23.73 30.21
CA GLY A 338 -3.26 -23.88 28.99
C GLY A 338 -2.89 -22.90 27.88
N LYS A 339 -2.03 -21.93 28.13
CA LYS A 339 -1.50 -21.02 27.12
C LYS A 339 -0.38 -21.67 26.31
N THR A 340 0.00 -21.02 25.23
CA THR A 340 1.16 -21.41 24.42
C THR A 340 2.11 -20.23 24.31
N HIS A 341 3.35 -20.43 24.72
CA HIS A 341 4.40 -19.43 24.56
C HIS A 341 5.10 -19.58 23.22
N VAL A 342 5.38 -18.45 22.54
CA VAL A 342 6.09 -18.41 21.27
C VAL A 342 7.22 -17.39 21.29
N GLU A 343 8.35 -17.75 20.66
CA GLU A 343 9.52 -16.87 20.52
C GLU A 343 10.14 -17.02 19.12
N VAL A 344 10.69 -15.94 18.58
CA VAL A 344 11.65 -15.99 17.47
C VAL A 344 13.04 -16.19 18.07
N ILE A 345 13.67 -17.31 17.73
CA ILE A 345 15.03 -17.65 18.20
C ILE A 345 16.06 -16.86 17.41
N GLU A 346 15.94 -16.89 16.06
CA GLU A 346 16.93 -16.27 15.20
C GLU A 346 16.29 -15.94 13.83
N ARG A 347 16.74 -14.85 13.22
CA ARG A 347 16.42 -14.49 11.82
C ARG A 347 17.69 -14.08 11.12
N LYS A 348 18.02 -14.74 10.00
CA LYS A 348 19.22 -14.43 9.22
C LYS A 348 18.91 -14.29 7.73
N PRO A 349 19.70 -13.47 7.02
CA PRO A 349 19.60 -13.41 5.57
C PRO A 349 20.03 -14.74 4.94
N LEU A 350 19.34 -15.16 3.88
CA LEU A 350 19.67 -16.39 3.15
C LEU A 350 21.06 -16.34 2.50
N SER A 351 21.61 -15.17 2.26
CA SER A 351 23.00 -14.99 1.81
C SER A 351 24.04 -15.53 2.81
N ALA A 352 23.68 -15.68 4.09
CA ALA A 352 24.53 -16.33 5.11
C ALA A 352 24.54 -17.86 5.02
N GLY A 353 23.81 -18.45 4.07
CA GLY A 353 23.62 -19.88 3.94
C GLY A 353 22.69 -20.45 5.00
N ILE A 354 22.42 -21.77 4.94
CA ILE A 354 21.52 -22.46 5.86
C ILE A 354 22.24 -23.41 6.84
N SER A 355 23.56 -23.54 6.76
CA SER A 355 24.32 -24.48 7.58
C SER A 355 24.25 -24.20 9.07
N TRP A 356 24.13 -22.93 9.47
CA TRP A 356 23.89 -22.55 10.86
C TRP A 356 22.57 -23.13 11.38
N LEU A 357 21.53 -23.12 10.54
CA LEU A 357 20.19 -23.58 10.87
C LEU A 357 20.10 -25.09 10.94
N SER A 358 20.69 -25.80 9.95
CA SER A 358 20.74 -27.25 9.94
C SER A 358 21.53 -27.77 11.14
N THR A 359 22.70 -27.20 11.47
CA THR A 359 23.49 -27.53 12.64
C THR A 359 22.72 -27.27 13.93
N TRP A 360 22.06 -26.13 14.06
CA TRP A 360 21.30 -25.76 15.25
C TRP A 360 20.12 -26.73 15.49
N LEU A 361 19.35 -27.05 14.47
CA LEU A 361 18.23 -27.99 14.52
C LEU A 361 18.71 -29.41 14.79
N PHE A 362 19.81 -29.82 14.15
CA PHE A 362 20.39 -31.16 14.35
C PHE A 362 20.86 -31.38 15.78
N ALA A 363 21.40 -30.39 16.43
CA ALA A 363 21.79 -30.50 17.84
C ALA A 363 20.60 -30.72 18.80
N ARG A 364 19.37 -30.32 18.40
CA ARG A 364 18.17 -30.24 19.27
C ARG A 364 17.00 -31.14 18.86
N TRP A 365 17.03 -31.75 17.69
CA TRP A 365 15.89 -32.50 17.14
C TRP A 365 15.38 -33.64 18.00
N ARG A 366 16.24 -34.28 18.78
CA ARG A 366 15.86 -35.43 19.64
C ARG A 366 14.90 -35.00 20.75
N ASN A 367 15.04 -33.77 21.24
CA ASN A 367 14.20 -33.20 22.29
C ASN A 367 12.97 -32.47 21.70
N ALA A 368 12.98 -32.19 20.40
CA ALA A 368 11.84 -31.53 19.70
C ALA A 368 10.66 -32.50 19.58
N ALA A 369 9.46 -32.03 19.84
CA ALA A 369 8.21 -32.73 19.51
C ALA A 369 7.99 -32.77 17.99
N LYS A 370 8.19 -31.63 17.32
CA LYS A 370 8.17 -31.50 15.88
C LYS A 370 9.09 -30.35 15.41
N ILE A 371 9.48 -30.41 14.13
CA ILE A 371 10.15 -29.35 13.39
C ILE A 371 9.29 -29.05 12.17
N ILE A 372 8.69 -27.88 12.11
CA ILE A 372 7.83 -27.46 11.00
C ILE A 372 8.68 -26.58 10.08
N ILE A 373 8.75 -26.91 8.79
CA ILE A 373 9.58 -26.19 7.81
C ILE A 373 8.70 -25.78 6.64
N ASP A 374 8.63 -24.48 6.36
CA ASP A 374 7.80 -23.91 5.29
C ASP A 374 8.51 -22.79 4.52
N GLY A 375 8.11 -22.59 3.28
CA GLY A 375 8.57 -21.56 2.35
C GLY A 375 9.37 -22.13 1.17
N ALA A 376 8.96 -21.72 -0.05
CA ALA A 376 9.47 -22.27 -1.30
C ALA A 376 10.99 -22.09 -1.52
N ALA A 377 11.60 -21.12 -0.83
CA ALA A 377 12.98 -20.73 -1.07
C ALA A 377 14.03 -21.72 -0.55
N GLY A 378 13.70 -22.56 0.47
CA GLY A 378 14.74 -23.38 1.09
C GLY A 378 14.24 -24.61 1.83
N THR A 379 12.92 -24.87 1.89
CA THR A 379 12.36 -26.02 2.64
C THR A 379 12.96 -27.33 2.21
N GLN A 380 12.96 -27.63 0.91
CA GLN A 380 13.46 -28.89 0.41
C GLN A 380 14.95 -29.09 0.72
N LEU A 381 15.76 -28.07 0.49
CA LEU A 381 17.20 -28.09 0.73
C LEU A 381 17.51 -28.36 2.21
N LEU A 382 16.82 -27.68 3.13
CA LEU A 382 17.02 -27.87 4.58
C LEU A 382 16.61 -29.29 5.02
N VAL A 383 15.47 -29.79 4.51
CA VAL A 383 15.00 -31.15 4.82
C VAL A 383 15.99 -32.19 4.34
N GLU A 384 16.49 -32.09 3.12
CA GLU A 384 17.50 -33.02 2.56
C GLU A 384 18.80 -32.98 3.36
N GLU A 385 19.27 -31.81 3.77
CA GLU A 385 20.46 -31.67 4.59
C GLU A 385 20.29 -32.31 5.96
N LEU A 386 19.19 -32.07 6.65
CA LEU A 386 18.88 -32.65 7.95
C LEU A 386 18.76 -34.20 7.87
N VAL A 387 18.08 -34.71 6.85
CA VAL A 387 17.91 -36.17 6.63
C VAL A 387 19.24 -36.85 6.27
N ARG A 388 20.15 -36.17 5.57
CA ARG A 388 21.49 -36.63 5.28
C ARG A 388 22.31 -36.77 6.57
N MET A 389 22.15 -35.89 7.55
CA MET A 389 22.82 -35.94 8.84
C MET A 389 22.33 -37.12 9.70
N ASP A 390 21.02 -37.36 9.77
CA ASP A 390 20.40 -38.53 10.44
C ASP A 390 19.00 -38.80 9.85
N LYS A 391 18.80 -39.92 9.16
CA LYS A 391 17.52 -40.29 8.56
C LYS A 391 16.33 -40.30 9.53
N ARG A 392 16.57 -40.53 10.83
CA ARG A 392 15.54 -40.61 11.88
C ARG A 392 14.88 -39.24 12.13
N ILE A 393 15.55 -38.12 11.79
CA ILE A 393 15.01 -36.77 11.96
C ILE A 393 13.75 -36.54 11.10
N SER A 394 13.60 -37.25 9.98
CA SER A 394 12.44 -37.19 9.10
C SER A 394 11.12 -37.43 9.84
N LYS A 395 11.11 -38.28 10.88
CA LYS A 395 9.92 -38.52 11.71
C LYS A 395 9.49 -37.32 12.53
N ARG A 396 10.39 -36.34 12.73
CA ARG A 396 10.12 -35.09 13.45
C ARG A 396 9.80 -33.92 12.51
N ILE A 397 10.13 -34.03 11.24
CA ILE A 397 9.87 -32.95 10.26
C ILE A 397 8.41 -33.00 9.81
N LEU A 398 7.82 -31.82 9.66
CA LEU A 398 6.52 -31.56 9.02
C LEU A 398 6.70 -30.42 8.03
N THR A 399 6.35 -30.65 6.77
CA THR A 399 6.23 -29.60 5.74
C THR A 399 4.74 -29.38 5.50
N PRO A 400 4.17 -28.27 5.99
CA PRO A 400 2.72 -28.07 5.93
C PRO A 400 2.24 -27.87 4.49
N ASN A 401 1.13 -28.49 4.15
CA ASN A 401 0.40 -28.15 2.94
C ASN A 401 -0.44 -26.88 3.15
N VAL A 402 -1.08 -26.37 2.07
CA VAL A 402 -1.87 -25.12 2.09
C VAL A 402 -2.99 -25.15 3.14
N ARG A 403 -3.65 -26.29 3.34
CA ARG A 403 -4.72 -26.42 4.36
C ARG A 403 -4.17 -26.37 5.77
N GLU A 404 -3.04 -27.02 6.01
CA GLU A 404 -2.36 -26.98 7.31
C GLU A 404 -1.81 -25.60 7.62
N ALA A 405 -1.28 -24.90 6.62
CA ALA A 405 -0.84 -23.51 6.75
C ALA A 405 -2.02 -22.57 7.11
N GLY A 406 -3.14 -22.68 6.38
CA GLY A 406 -4.34 -21.90 6.68
C GLY A 406 -4.89 -22.17 8.08
N ALA A 407 -4.90 -23.44 8.50
CA ALA A 407 -5.30 -23.81 9.86
C ALA A 407 -4.37 -23.24 10.95
N ALA A 408 -3.06 -23.20 10.68
CA ALA A 408 -2.08 -22.61 11.60
C ALA A 408 -2.28 -21.10 11.77
N TYR A 409 -2.49 -20.38 10.67
CA TYR A 409 -2.75 -18.93 10.71
C TYR A 409 -4.08 -18.58 11.39
N ALA A 410 -5.13 -19.34 11.11
CA ALA A 410 -6.43 -19.17 11.76
C ALA A 410 -6.37 -19.45 13.28
N ALA A 411 -5.64 -20.51 13.68
CA ALA A 411 -5.44 -20.83 15.09
C ALA A 411 -4.64 -19.75 15.83
N PHE A 412 -3.61 -19.21 15.18
CA PHE A 412 -2.80 -18.13 15.73
C PHE A 412 -3.60 -16.84 15.93
N ASP A 413 -4.37 -16.43 14.93
CA ASP A 413 -5.27 -15.28 15.00
C ASP A 413 -6.33 -15.44 16.13
N ALA A 414 -6.92 -16.62 16.23
CA ALA A 414 -7.86 -16.93 17.30
C ALA A 414 -7.21 -16.87 18.70
N ALA A 415 -5.98 -17.37 18.82
CA ALA A 415 -5.25 -17.37 20.09
C ALA A 415 -4.92 -15.97 20.59
N ILE A 416 -4.55 -15.07 19.69
CA ILE A 416 -4.30 -13.66 20.01
C ILE A 416 -5.59 -13.03 20.57
N LYS A 417 -6.71 -13.21 19.89
CA LYS A 417 -8.00 -12.67 20.32
C LYS A 417 -8.51 -13.27 21.62
N GLN A 418 -8.24 -14.54 21.87
CA GLN A 418 -8.67 -15.27 23.09
C GLN A 418 -7.71 -15.11 24.27
N GLY A 419 -6.52 -14.52 24.06
CA GLY A 419 -5.51 -14.39 25.12
C GLY A 419 -4.85 -15.69 25.53
N THR A 420 -4.84 -16.70 24.64
CA THR A 420 -4.27 -18.05 24.90
C THR A 420 -2.83 -18.21 24.41
N LEU A 421 -2.20 -17.12 23.98
CA LEU A 421 -0.81 -17.05 23.55
C LEU A 421 -0.03 -16.09 24.46
N THR A 422 1.28 -16.30 24.61
CA THR A 422 2.22 -15.35 25.25
C THR A 422 3.52 -15.25 24.44
N HIS A 423 4.23 -14.10 24.58
CA HIS A 423 5.51 -13.83 23.93
C HIS A 423 6.36 -12.83 24.73
N PHE A 424 7.67 -12.74 24.47
CA PHE A 424 8.59 -11.86 25.19
C PHE A 424 8.76 -10.44 24.62
N ASN A 425 7.79 -9.92 23.88
CA ASN A 425 7.86 -8.57 23.33
C ASN A 425 9.09 -8.31 22.44
N GLN A 426 9.51 -9.30 21.67
CA GLN A 426 10.69 -9.25 20.82
C GLN A 426 10.51 -8.23 19.68
N PRO A 427 11.44 -7.28 19.46
CA PRO A 427 11.31 -6.23 18.42
C PRO A 427 11.05 -6.79 17.02
N ILE A 428 11.77 -7.86 16.63
CA ILE A 428 11.64 -8.47 15.30
C ILE A 428 10.24 -9.03 15.05
N LEU A 429 9.64 -9.67 16.05
CA LEU A 429 8.30 -10.22 15.98
C LEU A 429 7.25 -9.10 16.01
N ASN A 430 7.43 -8.11 16.88
CA ASN A 430 6.52 -6.96 16.98
C ASN A 430 6.44 -6.15 15.67
N ILE A 431 7.59 -5.89 15.03
CA ILE A 431 7.62 -5.18 13.74
C ILE A 431 6.88 -6.01 12.68
N SER A 432 7.12 -7.32 12.62
CA SER A 432 6.43 -8.20 11.68
C SER A 432 4.92 -8.21 11.94
N ILE A 433 4.47 -8.36 13.18
CA ILE A 433 3.05 -8.32 13.57
C ILE A 433 2.37 -7.02 13.14
N ARG A 434 3.02 -5.87 13.32
CA ARG A 434 2.49 -4.55 12.94
C ARG A 434 2.36 -4.38 11.43
N THR A 435 3.12 -5.13 10.64
CA THR A 435 3.24 -4.95 9.19
C THR A 435 2.56 -6.04 8.38
N VAL A 436 1.98 -7.07 9.01
CA VAL A 436 1.29 -8.13 8.27
C VAL A 436 -0.16 -7.78 7.96
N LYS A 437 -0.57 -8.11 6.74
CA LYS A 437 -1.96 -8.13 6.26
C LYS A 437 -2.36 -9.55 5.89
N ARG A 438 -3.67 -9.81 5.85
CA ARG A 438 -4.18 -11.08 5.33
C ARG A 438 -4.04 -11.13 3.81
N ARG A 439 -3.66 -12.29 3.29
CA ARG A 439 -3.72 -12.63 1.86
C ARG A 439 -4.45 -13.95 1.69
N ASP A 440 -5.22 -14.08 0.64
CA ASP A 440 -5.89 -15.34 0.32
C ASP A 440 -4.87 -16.41 -0.07
N ILE A 441 -5.05 -17.63 0.46
CA ILE A 441 -4.27 -18.80 0.11
C ILE A 441 -5.20 -19.97 -0.25
N GLY A 442 -4.89 -20.68 -1.35
CA GLY A 442 -5.71 -21.81 -1.79
C GLY A 442 -7.11 -21.41 -2.21
N ARG A 443 -8.10 -22.21 -1.78
CA ARG A 443 -9.54 -22.01 -2.02
C ARG A 443 -10.26 -21.96 -0.67
N ASP A 444 -11.56 -21.69 -0.66
CA ASP A 444 -12.42 -21.79 0.53
C ASP A 444 -12.18 -20.74 1.63
N GLY A 445 -11.73 -19.53 1.27
CA GLY A 445 -11.60 -18.42 2.21
C GLY A 445 -10.46 -18.57 3.24
N MET A 446 -9.52 -19.47 2.99
CA MET A 446 -8.30 -19.58 3.82
C MET A 446 -7.39 -18.38 3.58
N PHE A 447 -6.76 -17.90 4.64
CA PHE A 447 -5.81 -16.81 4.57
C PHE A 447 -4.40 -17.19 5.05
N GLY A 448 -3.42 -16.45 4.57
CA GLY A 448 -2.05 -16.40 5.08
C GLY A 448 -1.66 -14.97 5.39
N TYR A 449 -0.43 -14.76 5.80
CA TYR A 449 0.10 -13.43 6.01
C TYR A 449 0.94 -12.96 4.80
N ALA A 450 0.91 -11.65 4.56
CA ALA A 450 1.81 -10.96 3.64
C ALA A 450 2.24 -9.65 4.30
N THR A 451 3.42 -9.16 3.98
CA THR A 451 3.86 -7.86 4.49
C THR A 451 3.12 -6.69 3.82
N MET A 452 2.91 -5.59 4.55
CA MET A 452 2.38 -4.33 4.03
C MET A 452 3.50 -3.38 3.54
N ASN A 453 4.72 -3.58 4.00
CA ASN A 453 5.87 -2.74 3.66
C ASN A 453 7.13 -3.57 3.40
N SER A 454 8.22 -2.90 3.03
CA SER A 454 9.52 -3.53 2.72
C SER A 454 10.46 -3.68 3.91
N GLU A 455 10.13 -3.09 5.08
CA GLU A 455 11.04 -3.10 6.24
C GLU A 455 11.28 -4.52 6.77
N ILE A 456 10.21 -5.30 6.86
CA ILE A 456 10.30 -6.69 7.30
C ILE A 456 9.26 -7.55 6.56
N GLN A 457 9.64 -8.76 6.20
CA GLN A 457 8.73 -9.72 5.60
C GLN A 457 7.84 -10.40 6.65
N SER A 458 6.86 -11.18 6.21
CA SER A 458 5.92 -11.89 7.10
C SER A 458 6.53 -13.12 7.80
N ASP A 459 7.75 -13.49 7.46
CA ASP A 459 8.39 -14.73 7.94
C ASP A 459 8.46 -14.85 9.47
N PRO A 460 8.71 -13.80 10.31
CA PRO A 460 8.66 -13.94 11.76
C PRO A 460 7.26 -14.26 12.29
N THR A 461 6.21 -13.58 11.77
CA THR A 461 4.83 -13.84 12.14
C THR A 461 4.38 -15.24 11.71
N GLU A 462 4.72 -15.65 10.48
CA GLU A 462 4.36 -16.98 9.97
C GLU A 462 5.10 -18.10 10.72
N ALA A 463 6.38 -17.89 11.10
CA ALA A 463 7.13 -18.82 11.92
C ALA A 463 6.50 -18.98 13.32
N ALA A 464 6.14 -17.87 13.98
CA ALA A 464 5.46 -17.89 15.27
C ALA A 464 4.10 -18.61 15.19
N ALA A 465 3.34 -18.40 14.11
CA ALA A 465 2.06 -19.08 13.89
C ALA A 465 2.23 -20.61 13.75
N PHE A 466 3.22 -21.08 13.01
CA PHE A 466 3.53 -22.51 12.91
C PHE A 466 4.05 -23.07 14.24
N ALA A 467 4.86 -22.33 14.98
CA ALA A 467 5.33 -22.74 16.30
C ALA A 467 4.16 -22.90 17.28
N TYR A 468 3.24 -21.94 17.32
CA TYR A 468 2.02 -22.01 18.10
C TYR A 468 1.14 -23.22 17.73
N TYR A 469 0.87 -23.38 16.45
CA TYR A 469 0.04 -24.47 15.93
C TYR A 469 0.62 -25.84 16.27
N GLY A 470 1.93 -25.99 16.05
CA GLY A 470 2.63 -27.24 16.35
C GLY A 470 2.65 -27.56 17.84
N ALA A 471 2.91 -26.57 18.70
CA ALA A 471 2.95 -26.76 20.14
C ALA A 471 1.57 -27.22 20.69
N ASN A 472 0.47 -26.75 20.10
CA ASN A 472 -0.87 -27.22 20.49
C ASN A 472 -1.22 -28.59 19.93
N ARG A 473 -0.75 -28.94 18.74
CA ARG A 473 -1.08 -30.20 18.05
C ARG A 473 -0.23 -31.39 18.56
N PHE A 474 1.01 -31.16 18.94
CA PHE A 474 1.98 -32.23 19.31
C PHE A 474 2.32 -32.21 20.78
N LYS A 475 1.35 -31.88 21.66
CA LYS A 475 1.51 -31.93 23.13
C LYS A 475 1.88 -33.35 23.61
N LYS A 476 2.91 -33.46 24.43
CA LYS A 476 3.06 -34.63 25.32
C LYS A 476 2.16 -34.40 26.54
N SER A 477 1.51 -35.44 27.05
CA SER A 477 0.69 -35.33 28.27
C SER A 477 1.53 -34.78 29.42
N ALA A 478 1.05 -33.73 30.09
CA ALA A 478 1.76 -33.07 31.17
C ALA A 478 1.92 -33.97 32.40
N GLN A 479 3.15 -34.14 32.88
CA GLN A 479 3.44 -34.58 34.25
C GLN A 479 4.49 -33.63 34.84
N GLY A 480 4.11 -32.91 35.92
CA GLY A 480 5.00 -32.16 36.82
C GLY A 480 5.50 -30.77 36.37
N VAL A 481 5.55 -29.84 37.30
CA VAL A 481 6.06 -28.45 37.12
C VAL A 481 7.40 -28.32 37.86
N ALA A 482 8.46 -27.84 37.21
CA ALA A 482 9.70 -27.38 37.84
C ALA A 482 9.93 -25.88 37.57
N SER A 483 10.36 -25.15 38.60
CA SER A 483 10.60 -23.70 38.52
C SER A 483 11.98 -23.35 37.96
N GLY A 484 12.03 -22.47 36.99
CA GLY A 484 13.17 -21.59 36.74
C GLY A 484 14.20 -21.92 35.68
N GLN A 485 13.85 -22.00 34.40
CA GLN A 485 14.82 -21.83 33.31
C GLN A 485 14.19 -21.07 32.13
N ARG A 486 14.95 -20.10 31.57
CA ARG A 486 14.61 -19.42 30.29
C ARG A 486 14.69 -20.44 29.17
N VAL A 487 13.74 -20.36 28.18
CA VAL A 487 13.90 -21.02 26.89
C VAL A 487 14.97 -20.25 26.10
N MET A 488 16.12 -20.16 26.66
CA MET A 488 17.23 -19.58 25.91
C MET A 488 18.05 -20.69 25.26
N VAL A 489 18.09 -20.54 23.98
CA VAL A 489 19.16 -20.65 23.01
C VAL A 489 19.46 -22.00 22.48
#